data_65f20a39d2fd669ee71c3d12d8f4e36e
#
_entry.id   65f20a39d2fd669ee71c3d12d8f4e36e
#
_cell.length_a   1.000
_cell.length_b   1.000
_cell.length_c   1.000
_cell.angle_alpha   90.00
_cell.angle_beta   90.00
_cell.angle_gamma   90.00
#
_symmetry.space_group_name_H-M   'P 1'
#
loop_
_entity.id
_entity.type
_entity.pdbx_description
1 polymer ?
#
loop_
_entity_poly.entity_id
_entity_poly.type
_entity_poly.pdbx_seq_one_letter_code
_entity_poly.pdbx_strand_id
1 'polypeptide(L)'
;MSDIASKADLAPAVTQLPVSWYFDEKLFEQEKKLLFDAGPGYVGHELMVPEPGNYRSLEWLDHSKLLFRTEAGVHQLSNVCRHRQAIMLEGSGSAEHIVCPVHRWTYDREGELIGAPHFAAKPCLGLKRDALESWHGLLFKGPRSAHADLAGMTVAPELDFSGYKLDRVEIHQCNYNWKTFIEVYLEDYHVVPFHPGLGNFVTCDDLSWQFGDWYSVQQVGITSLARPGSATYARWHQAVLDYYGEKKPAHGAIWLTYYPNIMVEWYPHVLVVSTLMPTDVDRTTNVVEFYYPEDIVEFEREFVEAEQAAYMETAI
;
A
#
# COMPACT_ATOMS: atom_id res chain seq x y z
N MET A 1 -4.51 -3.88 31.27
CA MET A 1 -5.52 -2.86 30.95
C MET A 1 -4.94 -1.53 31.38
N SER A 2 -4.39 -0.74 30.43
CA SER A 2 -4.14 0.65 30.73
C SER A 2 -5.50 1.28 30.96
N ASP A 3 -5.70 1.74 32.16
CA ASP A 3 -6.95 2.37 32.55
C ASP A 3 -7.01 3.76 31.92
N ILE A 4 -7.58 3.81 30.69
CA ILE A 4 -7.83 5.08 29.98
C ILE A 4 -8.67 6.01 30.87
N ALA A 5 -9.47 5.47 31.77
CA ALA A 5 -10.24 6.24 32.75
C ALA A 5 -9.34 6.96 33.77
N SER A 6 -8.08 6.56 33.93
CA SER A 6 -7.14 7.23 34.82
C SER A 6 -6.41 8.42 34.19
N LYS A 7 -6.49 8.60 32.88
CA LYS A 7 -5.99 9.81 32.19
C LYS A 7 -7.07 10.89 32.22
N ALA A 8 -7.30 11.45 33.41
CA ALA A 8 -8.24 12.50 33.68
C ALA A 8 -8.01 13.83 32.92
N ASP A 9 -7.00 13.89 32.08
CA ASP A 9 -6.53 15.08 31.38
C ASP A 9 -6.69 15.01 29.84
N LEU A 10 -7.49 14.08 29.32
CA LEU A 10 -7.91 14.21 27.93
C LEU A 10 -8.76 15.49 27.83
N ALA A 11 -8.15 16.56 27.29
CA ALA A 11 -8.93 17.73 26.93
C ALA A 11 -10.11 17.30 26.07
N PRO A 12 -11.34 17.81 26.33
CA PRO A 12 -12.46 17.48 25.45
C PRO A 12 -12.06 17.76 24.02
N ALA A 13 -12.30 16.82 23.12
CA ALA A 13 -12.00 16.97 21.71
C ALA A 13 -12.62 18.28 21.22
N VAL A 14 -11.79 19.25 20.88
CA VAL A 14 -12.24 20.58 20.52
C VAL A 14 -12.89 20.60 19.14
N THR A 15 -12.59 19.59 18.32
CA THR A 15 -13.13 19.48 16.96
C THR A 15 -13.34 18.02 16.59
N GLN A 16 -14.59 17.64 16.47
CA GLN A 16 -14.96 16.46 15.68
C GLN A 16 -15.37 16.96 14.30
N LEU A 17 -15.05 16.19 13.24
CA LEU A 17 -15.57 16.47 11.91
C LEU A 17 -17.11 16.35 11.97
N PRO A 18 -17.85 17.34 11.44
CA PRO A 18 -19.30 17.22 11.36
C PRO A 18 -19.68 15.98 10.57
N VAL A 19 -20.66 15.20 11.04
CA VAL A 19 -21.14 13.98 10.34
C VAL A 19 -21.53 14.28 8.89
N SER A 20 -22.07 15.50 8.61
CA SER A 20 -22.40 15.93 7.25
C SER A 20 -21.21 15.92 6.28
N TRP A 21 -19.98 16.03 6.77
CA TRP A 21 -18.78 16.02 5.92
C TRP A 21 -18.47 14.66 5.31
N TYR A 22 -19.05 13.60 5.84
CA TYR A 22 -18.94 12.25 5.26
C TYR A 22 -19.92 11.99 4.12
N PHE A 23 -20.88 12.93 3.88
CA PHE A 23 -21.96 12.80 2.91
C PHE A 23 -22.08 14.00 1.98
N ASP A 24 -21.23 15.02 2.14
CA ASP A 24 -21.25 16.24 1.32
C ASP A 24 -20.44 16.04 0.03
N GLU A 25 -21.13 15.86 -1.10
CA GLU A 25 -20.52 15.69 -2.42
C GLU A 25 -19.63 16.88 -2.83
N LYS A 26 -19.97 18.10 -2.43
CA LYS A 26 -19.15 19.28 -2.77
C LYS A 26 -17.85 19.30 -2.00
N LEU A 27 -17.90 18.91 -0.73
CA LEU A 27 -16.69 18.75 0.07
C LEU A 27 -15.83 17.61 -0.48
N PHE A 28 -16.44 16.49 -0.86
CA PHE A 28 -15.76 15.38 -1.47
C PHE A 28 -14.99 15.76 -2.75
N GLU A 29 -15.62 16.56 -3.64
CA GLU A 29 -14.92 17.08 -4.82
C GLU A 29 -13.74 18.01 -4.46
N GLN A 30 -13.84 18.76 -3.38
CA GLN A 30 -12.72 19.56 -2.88
C GLN A 30 -11.61 18.68 -2.30
N GLU A 31 -11.96 17.66 -1.53
CA GLU A 31 -11.02 16.68 -0.99
C GLU A 31 -10.23 15.98 -2.12
N LYS A 32 -10.92 15.50 -3.16
CA LYS A 32 -10.25 14.92 -4.33
C LYS A 32 -9.21 15.85 -4.91
N LYS A 33 -9.59 17.09 -5.17
CA LYS A 33 -8.70 18.08 -5.78
C LYS A 33 -7.55 18.50 -4.89
N LEU A 34 -7.82 18.77 -3.60
CA LEU A 34 -6.86 19.40 -2.68
C LEU A 34 -5.97 18.39 -1.96
N LEU A 35 -6.44 17.16 -1.78
CA LEU A 35 -5.74 16.13 -1.02
C LEU A 35 -5.19 15.02 -1.93
N PHE A 36 -6.02 14.48 -2.82
CA PHE A 36 -5.61 13.34 -3.67
C PHE A 36 -4.85 13.79 -4.91
N ASP A 37 -5.39 14.73 -5.71
CA ASP A 37 -4.73 15.23 -6.91
C ASP A 37 -3.47 16.04 -6.59
N ALA A 38 -3.48 16.78 -5.47
CA ALA A 38 -2.34 17.54 -4.98
C ALA A 38 -1.42 16.73 -4.05
N GLY A 39 -1.78 15.51 -3.75
CA GLY A 39 -1.08 14.61 -2.82
C GLY A 39 0.14 13.92 -3.41
N PRO A 40 0.72 12.96 -2.69
CA PRO A 40 1.92 12.24 -3.13
C PRO A 40 1.64 11.29 -4.30
N GLY A 41 0.41 10.81 -4.45
CA GLY A 41 -0.01 9.99 -5.58
C GLY A 41 0.72 8.66 -5.68
N TYR A 42 0.57 7.81 -4.68
CA TYR A 42 1.13 6.46 -4.68
C TYR A 42 0.61 5.62 -5.85
N VAL A 43 1.47 4.82 -6.44
CA VAL A 43 1.14 4.01 -7.62
C VAL A 43 1.51 2.53 -7.51
N GLY A 44 2.26 2.14 -6.48
CA GLY A 44 2.72 0.78 -6.24
C GLY A 44 4.15 0.75 -5.69
N HIS A 45 4.68 -0.44 -5.48
CA HIS A 45 6.02 -0.67 -4.94
C HIS A 45 6.98 -1.17 -6.02
N GLU A 46 8.26 -0.86 -5.92
CA GLU A 46 9.31 -1.33 -6.85
C GLU A 46 9.38 -2.86 -6.93
N LEU A 47 9.04 -3.55 -5.84
CA LEU A 47 8.99 -5.01 -5.79
C LEU A 47 7.90 -5.64 -6.69
N MET A 48 6.98 -4.84 -7.21
CA MET A 48 6.02 -5.32 -8.22
C MET A 48 6.68 -5.63 -9.55
N VAL A 49 7.85 -5.01 -9.80
CA VAL A 49 8.65 -5.15 -11.02
C VAL A 49 10.14 -5.21 -10.65
N PRO A 50 10.60 -6.31 -10.02
CA PRO A 50 11.92 -6.37 -9.39
C PRO A 50 13.09 -6.26 -10.37
N GLU A 51 12.96 -6.78 -11.62
CA GLU A 51 14.05 -6.90 -12.56
C GLU A 51 13.83 -6.05 -13.83
N PRO A 52 14.90 -5.54 -14.48
CA PRO A 52 14.78 -4.87 -15.76
C PRO A 52 14.03 -5.72 -16.79
N GLY A 53 13.07 -5.10 -17.47
CA GLY A 53 12.14 -5.76 -18.37
C GLY A 53 10.86 -6.26 -17.72
N ASN A 54 10.78 -6.28 -16.38
CA ASN A 54 9.52 -6.63 -15.72
C ASN A 54 8.48 -5.55 -15.90
N TYR A 55 7.25 -6.00 -16.03
CA TYR A 55 6.07 -5.14 -16.06
C TYR A 55 4.96 -5.68 -15.15
N ARG A 56 4.09 -4.75 -14.70
CA ARG A 56 2.81 -5.07 -14.07
C ARG A 56 1.74 -4.09 -14.51
N SER A 57 0.62 -4.60 -15.03
CA SER A 57 -0.57 -3.78 -15.28
C SER A 57 -1.29 -3.52 -13.96
N LEU A 58 -1.84 -2.31 -13.79
CA LEU A 58 -2.51 -1.91 -12.57
C LEU A 58 -4.00 -2.19 -12.70
N GLU A 59 -4.43 -3.32 -12.15
CA GLU A 59 -5.81 -3.82 -12.24
C GLU A 59 -6.82 -2.83 -11.65
N TRP A 60 -6.45 -2.16 -10.57
CA TRP A 60 -7.28 -1.15 -9.90
C TRP A 60 -7.43 0.16 -10.69
N LEU A 61 -6.75 0.28 -11.83
CA LEU A 61 -6.89 1.36 -12.81
C LEU A 61 -7.37 0.82 -14.17
N ASP A 62 -8.20 -0.22 -14.16
CA ASP A 62 -8.74 -0.89 -15.36
C ASP A 62 -7.65 -1.29 -16.35
N HIS A 63 -6.49 -1.72 -15.85
CA HIS A 63 -5.27 -2.05 -16.63
C HIS A 63 -4.77 -0.90 -17.52
N SER A 64 -5.28 0.32 -17.36
CA SER A 64 -4.92 1.47 -18.20
C SER A 64 -3.50 1.97 -18.01
N LYS A 65 -2.83 1.52 -16.94
CA LYS A 65 -1.46 1.87 -16.56
C LYS A 65 -0.61 0.63 -16.36
N LEU A 66 0.70 0.79 -16.64
CA LEU A 66 1.75 -0.18 -16.35
C LEU A 66 2.78 0.42 -15.42
N LEU A 67 3.28 -0.36 -14.47
CA LEU A 67 4.64 -0.20 -13.96
C LEU A 67 5.55 -1.00 -14.88
N PHE A 68 6.66 -0.40 -15.29
CA PHE A 68 7.66 -1.02 -16.13
C PHE A 68 9.07 -0.67 -15.62
N ARG A 69 9.89 -1.69 -15.37
CA ARG A 69 11.27 -1.47 -14.95
C ARG A 69 12.20 -1.46 -16.14
N THR A 70 12.99 -0.41 -16.23
CA THR A 70 14.12 -0.31 -17.16
C THR A 70 15.43 -0.33 -16.39
N GLU A 71 16.57 -0.28 -17.07
CA GLU A 71 17.88 -0.13 -16.43
C GLU A 71 18.02 1.20 -15.65
N ALA A 72 17.23 2.21 -16.00
CA ALA A 72 17.23 3.53 -15.36
C ALA A 72 16.29 3.63 -14.15
N GLY A 73 15.48 2.59 -13.87
CA GLY A 73 14.50 2.56 -12.79
C GLY A 73 13.09 2.20 -13.25
N VAL A 74 12.12 2.41 -12.37
CA VAL A 74 10.71 2.11 -12.65
C VAL A 74 9.99 3.33 -13.19
N HIS A 75 9.16 3.11 -14.21
CA HIS A 75 8.32 4.13 -14.83
C HIS A 75 6.86 3.69 -14.82
N GLN A 76 5.94 4.65 -14.71
CA GLN A 76 4.55 4.41 -15.01
C GLN A 76 4.27 4.80 -16.45
N LEU A 77 3.83 3.83 -17.27
CA LEU A 77 3.46 4.03 -18.66
C LEU A 77 1.95 3.91 -18.85
N SER A 78 1.42 4.59 -19.88
CA SER A 78 0.07 4.27 -20.37
C SER A 78 0.08 2.89 -21.01
N ASN A 79 -0.83 2.02 -20.60
CA ASN A 79 -1.03 0.69 -21.19
C ASN A 79 -2.04 0.71 -22.35
N VAL A 80 -2.44 1.89 -22.77
CA VAL A 80 -3.43 2.10 -23.83
C VAL A 80 -2.74 2.44 -25.13
N CYS A 81 -2.88 1.56 -26.13
CA CYS A 81 -2.29 1.72 -27.45
C CYS A 81 -2.74 3.03 -28.12
N ARG A 82 -1.78 3.80 -28.65
CA ARG A 82 -2.04 5.10 -29.28
C ARG A 82 -2.76 5.00 -30.64
N HIS A 83 -2.91 3.78 -31.18
CA HIS A 83 -3.61 3.55 -32.44
C HIS A 83 -5.14 3.54 -32.27
N ARG A 84 -5.67 2.53 -31.55
CA ARG A 84 -7.11 2.33 -31.34
C ARG A 84 -7.46 1.97 -29.90
N GLN A 85 -6.67 2.43 -28.95
CA GLN A 85 -6.95 2.40 -27.50
C GLN A 85 -7.18 1.00 -26.92
N ALA A 86 -6.56 -0.03 -27.50
CA ALA A 86 -6.56 -1.36 -26.90
C ALA A 86 -5.61 -1.39 -25.68
N ILE A 87 -5.98 -2.10 -24.64
CA ILE A 87 -5.08 -2.51 -23.56
C ILE A 87 -4.03 -3.46 -24.15
N MET A 88 -2.76 -3.25 -23.82
CA MET A 88 -1.66 -3.96 -24.47
C MET A 88 -1.11 -5.13 -23.65
N LEU A 89 -0.99 -4.97 -22.34
CA LEU A 89 -0.47 -5.98 -21.42
C LEU A 89 -1.42 -6.13 -20.23
N GLU A 90 -1.57 -7.36 -19.75
CA GLU A 90 -2.37 -7.67 -18.56
C GLU A 90 -1.51 -8.48 -17.58
N GLY A 91 -1.83 -8.38 -16.27
CA GLY A 91 -1.10 -9.08 -15.22
C GLY A 91 0.34 -8.59 -15.07
N SER A 92 1.24 -9.52 -14.78
CA SER A 92 2.68 -9.27 -14.60
C SER A 92 3.51 -10.19 -15.49
N GLY A 93 4.72 -9.76 -15.82
CA GLY A 93 5.62 -10.55 -16.63
C GLY A 93 6.90 -9.79 -17.00
N SER A 94 7.62 -10.31 -18.00
CA SER A 94 8.81 -9.67 -18.55
C SER A 94 8.65 -9.49 -20.06
N ALA A 95 9.02 -8.32 -20.56
CA ALA A 95 8.93 -8.00 -21.97
C ALA A 95 10.12 -7.13 -22.41
N GLU A 96 10.63 -7.41 -23.61
CA GLU A 96 11.63 -6.58 -24.25
C GLU A 96 10.98 -5.36 -24.93
N HIS A 97 9.77 -5.56 -25.45
CA HIS A 97 8.96 -4.53 -26.09
C HIS A 97 7.48 -4.68 -25.70
N ILE A 98 6.77 -3.57 -25.67
CA ILE A 98 5.34 -3.53 -25.46
C ILE A 98 4.65 -3.63 -26.81
N VAL A 99 4.00 -4.76 -27.10
CA VAL A 99 3.39 -5.02 -28.42
C VAL A 99 1.90 -5.07 -28.33
N CYS A 100 1.20 -4.16 -29.04
CA CYS A 100 -0.26 -4.15 -29.10
C CYS A 100 -0.80 -5.45 -29.73
N PRO A 101 -1.71 -6.19 -29.08
CA PRO A 101 -2.22 -7.46 -29.59
C PRO A 101 -3.06 -7.32 -30.87
N VAL A 102 -3.64 -6.12 -31.11
CA VAL A 102 -4.60 -5.91 -32.19
C VAL A 102 -3.90 -5.67 -33.54
N HIS A 103 -3.01 -4.67 -33.62
CA HIS A 103 -2.37 -4.29 -34.91
C HIS A 103 -0.84 -4.27 -34.82
N ARG A 104 -0.26 -4.86 -33.78
CA ARG A 104 1.19 -5.02 -33.61
C ARG A 104 1.98 -3.71 -33.58
N TRP A 105 1.35 -2.59 -33.17
CA TRP A 105 2.11 -1.42 -32.80
C TRP A 105 3.02 -1.76 -31.65
N THR A 106 4.28 -1.45 -31.80
CA THR A 106 5.34 -1.86 -30.90
C THR A 106 6.00 -0.64 -30.29
N TYR A 107 6.12 -0.65 -28.98
CA TYR A 107 6.78 0.37 -28.18
C TYR A 107 7.98 -0.25 -27.46
N ASP A 108 9.03 0.54 -27.28
CA ASP A 108 10.13 0.14 -26.42
C ASP A 108 9.77 0.27 -24.91
N ARG A 109 10.75 -0.02 -24.05
CA ARG A 109 10.59 0.02 -22.60
C ARG A 109 10.40 1.43 -22.03
N GLU A 110 10.77 2.45 -22.82
CA GLU A 110 10.58 3.87 -22.47
C GLU A 110 9.24 4.41 -22.97
N GLY A 111 8.47 3.61 -23.70
CA GLY A 111 7.17 3.96 -24.26
C GLY A 111 7.26 4.65 -25.63
N GLU A 112 8.43 4.71 -26.26
CA GLU A 112 8.58 5.26 -27.60
C GLU A 112 8.05 4.29 -28.66
N LEU A 113 7.29 4.78 -29.62
CA LEU A 113 6.80 3.96 -30.72
C LEU A 113 7.97 3.57 -31.64
N ILE A 114 8.30 2.28 -31.70
CA ILE A 114 9.39 1.77 -32.56
C ILE A 114 8.89 1.05 -33.80
N GLY A 115 7.64 0.56 -33.81
CA GLY A 115 7.04 -0.12 -34.95
C GLY A 115 5.56 0.19 -35.14
N ALA A 116 5.15 0.53 -36.38
CA ALA A 116 3.77 0.77 -36.76
C ALA A 116 3.49 0.09 -38.12
N PRO A 117 3.17 -1.21 -38.15
CA PRO A 117 2.88 -1.93 -39.38
C PRO A 117 1.82 -1.23 -40.22
N HIS A 118 1.98 -1.27 -41.56
CA HIS A 118 1.08 -0.65 -42.54
C HIS A 118 1.08 0.89 -42.60
N PHE A 119 1.97 1.56 -41.85
CA PHE A 119 2.16 3.01 -41.97
C PHE A 119 3.42 3.28 -42.82
N ALA A 120 3.28 4.15 -43.82
CA ALA A 120 4.39 4.54 -44.70
C ALA A 120 5.49 5.29 -43.96
N ALA A 121 5.10 6.03 -42.90
CA ALA A 121 6.02 6.70 -41.99
C ALA A 121 5.56 6.40 -40.55
N LYS A 122 6.53 6.20 -39.65
CA LYS A 122 6.23 5.96 -38.24
C LYS A 122 5.62 7.23 -37.61
N PRO A 123 4.40 7.15 -37.05
CA PRO A 123 3.80 8.29 -36.33
C PRO A 123 4.60 8.66 -35.08
N CYS A 124 4.60 9.93 -34.70
CA CYS A 124 5.17 10.40 -33.42
C CYS A 124 4.14 10.22 -32.30
N LEU A 125 3.86 8.98 -31.92
CA LEU A 125 2.80 8.62 -30.96
C LEU A 125 3.32 7.66 -29.89
N GLY A 126 4.24 8.15 -29.04
CA GLY A 126 4.70 7.42 -27.84
C GLY A 126 3.61 7.26 -26.77
N LEU A 127 3.81 6.35 -25.85
CA LEU A 127 2.97 6.18 -24.66
C LEU A 127 3.23 7.34 -23.70
N LYS A 128 2.20 7.76 -22.97
CA LYS A 128 2.40 8.71 -21.88
C LYS A 128 3.23 8.03 -20.80
N ARG A 129 4.31 8.69 -20.39
CA ARG A 129 5.20 8.28 -19.30
C ARG A 129 5.07 9.28 -18.16
N ASP A 130 4.85 8.78 -16.95
CA ASP A 130 4.86 9.55 -15.72
C ASP A 130 6.18 9.25 -14.98
N ALA A 131 6.93 10.30 -14.60
CA ALA A 131 8.10 10.16 -13.74
C ALA A 131 7.66 9.79 -12.33
N LEU A 132 8.44 8.95 -11.65
CA LEU A 132 8.15 8.47 -10.30
C LEU A 132 9.26 8.91 -9.34
N GLU A 133 8.87 9.30 -8.13
CA GLU A 133 9.72 9.41 -6.96
C GLU A 133 9.65 8.07 -6.20
N SER A 134 10.80 7.54 -5.76
CA SER A 134 10.85 6.32 -4.94
C SER A 134 11.28 6.67 -3.53
N TRP A 135 10.51 6.24 -2.52
CA TRP A 135 10.85 6.34 -1.11
C TRP A 135 10.72 4.95 -0.47
N HIS A 136 11.83 4.34 -0.06
CA HIS A 136 11.89 2.95 0.44
C HIS A 136 11.20 1.93 -0.50
N GLY A 137 11.27 2.15 -1.81
CA GLY A 137 10.63 1.30 -2.82
C GLY A 137 9.15 1.66 -3.09
N LEU A 138 8.51 2.46 -2.26
CA LEU A 138 7.19 3.02 -2.52
C LEU A 138 7.28 4.08 -3.62
N LEU A 139 6.47 3.95 -4.67
CA LEU A 139 6.53 4.76 -5.88
C LEU A 139 5.42 5.81 -5.91
N PHE A 140 5.80 7.07 -6.14
CA PHE A 140 4.90 8.21 -6.11
C PHE A 140 5.01 9.03 -7.40
N LYS A 141 3.88 9.53 -7.91
CA LYS A 141 3.82 10.39 -9.11
C LYS A 141 3.21 11.77 -8.86
N GLY A 142 2.76 12.01 -7.66
CA GLY A 142 2.05 13.25 -7.32
C GLY A 142 2.97 14.46 -7.25
N PRO A 143 2.39 15.67 -7.21
CA PRO A 143 3.16 16.90 -7.11
C PRO A 143 3.82 17.11 -5.74
N ARG A 144 3.31 16.44 -4.68
CA ARG A 144 3.89 16.52 -3.34
C ARG A 144 4.96 15.44 -3.16
N SER A 145 6.15 15.83 -2.72
CA SER A 145 7.29 14.93 -2.56
C SER A 145 7.17 14.10 -1.28
N ALA A 146 7.19 12.78 -1.42
CA ALA A 146 7.22 11.86 -0.29
C ALA A 146 8.51 11.99 0.52
N HIS A 147 9.65 12.21 -0.12
CA HIS A 147 10.91 12.46 0.58
C HIS A 147 10.85 13.68 1.49
N ALA A 148 10.24 14.77 1.02
CA ALA A 148 10.11 15.99 1.82
C ALA A 148 9.14 15.79 2.98
N ASP A 149 7.98 15.18 2.74
CA ASP A 149 6.95 14.96 3.74
C ASP A 149 7.41 14.01 4.87
N LEU A 150 8.18 12.99 4.54
CA LEU A 150 8.60 11.91 5.45
C LEU A 150 10.03 12.10 6.01
N ALA A 151 10.72 13.20 5.65
CA ALA A 151 12.12 13.45 6.04
C ALA A 151 12.37 13.45 7.56
N GLY A 152 11.35 13.80 8.37
CA GLY A 152 11.44 13.84 9.83
C GLY A 152 11.10 12.52 10.53
N MET A 153 10.75 11.48 9.80
CA MET A 153 10.31 10.20 10.39
C MET A 153 11.50 9.41 10.92
N THR A 154 11.56 9.21 12.25
CA THR A 154 12.71 8.59 12.93
C THR A 154 12.81 7.09 12.70
N VAL A 155 11.69 6.42 12.45
CA VAL A 155 11.62 4.98 12.20
C VAL A 155 11.89 4.61 10.73
N ALA A 156 12.05 5.59 9.84
CA ALA A 156 12.29 5.34 8.42
C ALA A 156 13.44 4.36 8.11
N PRO A 157 14.59 4.39 8.83
CA PRO A 157 15.66 3.42 8.59
C PRO A 157 15.29 1.96 8.85
N GLU A 158 14.22 1.70 9.58
CA GLU A 158 13.76 0.35 9.91
C GLU A 158 12.85 -0.22 8.83
N LEU A 159 12.31 0.63 7.93
CA LEU A 159 11.49 0.24 6.80
C LEU A 159 12.38 -0.20 5.62
N ASP A 160 13.18 -1.24 5.84
CA ASP A 160 13.99 -1.88 4.80
C ASP A 160 13.27 -3.14 4.28
N PHE A 161 12.83 -3.07 3.03
CA PHE A 161 12.13 -4.15 2.34
C PHE A 161 13.01 -4.83 1.28
N SER A 162 14.32 -4.66 1.35
CA SER A 162 15.26 -5.40 0.52
C SER A 162 15.10 -6.91 0.76
N GLY A 163 15.03 -7.69 -0.31
CA GLY A 163 14.80 -9.14 -0.22
C GLY A 163 13.34 -9.55 0.01
N TYR A 164 12.39 -8.61 0.02
CA TYR A 164 10.96 -8.93 0.00
C TYR A 164 10.48 -9.19 -1.44
N LYS A 165 9.44 -10.00 -1.55
CA LYS A 165 8.71 -10.28 -2.79
C LYS A 165 7.23 -10.00 -2.63
N LEU A 166 6.60 -9.51 -3.70
CA LEU A 166 5.14 -9.40 -3.76
C LEU A 166 4.53 -10.80 -3.82
N ASP A 167 3.63 -11.11 -2.88
CA ASP A 167 2.82 -12.34 -2.93
C ASP A 167 1.53 -12.08 -3.71
N ARG A 168 0.75 -11.07 -3.30
CA ARG A 168 -0.55 -10.77 -3.93
C ARG A 168 -0.96 -9.31 -3.76
N VAL A 169 -1.95 -8.93 -4.58
CA VAL A 169 -2.71 -7.69 -4.44
C VAL A 169 -4.18 -8.05 -4.31
N GLU A 170 -4.86 -7.49 -3.33
CA GLU A 170 -6.29 -7.61 -3.12
C GLU A 170 -6.98 -6.27 -3.37
N ILE A 171 -8.18 -6.30 -3.97
CA ILE A 171 -8.95 -5.09 -4.28
C ILE A 171 -10.30 -5.22 -3.60
N HIS A 172 -10.54 -4.38 -2.60
CA HIS A 172 -11.76 -4.38 -1.81
C HIS A 172 -12.64 -3.18 -2.17
N GLN A 173 -13.91 -3.43 -2.47
CA GLN A 173 -14.90 -2.38 -2.68
C GLN A 173 -15.60 -2.09 -1.35
N CYS A 174 -15.37 -0.92 -0.79
CA CYS A 174 -15.86 -0.52 0.51
C CYS A 174 -17.01 0.47 0.38
N ASN A 175 -18.12 0.21 1.08
CA ASN A 175 -19.33 1.05 1.07
C ASN A 175 -19.30 2.07 2.21
N TYR A 176 -18.22 2.85 2.27
CA TYR A 176 -18.05 3.94 3.24
C TYR A 176 -17.13 5.05 2.70
N ASN A 177 -17.23 6.22 3.33
CA ASN A 177 -16.36 7.35 3.05
C ASN A 177 -14.90 7.02 3.45
N TRP A 178 -13.94 7.42 2.63
CA TRP A 178 -12.52 7.17 2.84
C TRP A 178 -11.99 7.63 4.22
N LYS A 179 -12.55 8.72 4.77
CA LYS A 179 -12.17 9.25 6.09
C LYS A 179 -12.44 8.25 7.22
N THR A 180 -13.54 7.50 7.13
CA THR A 180 -13.89 6.48 8.11
C THR A 180 -12.79 5.44 8.28
N PHE A 181 -12.16 5.02 7.17
CA PHE A 181 -11.06 4.07 7.21
C PHE A 181 -9.81 4.68 7.88
N ILE A 182 -9.47 5.92 7.52
CA ILE A 182 -8.31 6.62 8.10
C ILE A 182 -8.50 6.80 9.62
N GLU A 183 -9.69 7.14 10.07
CA GLU A 183 -9.99 7.35 11.49
C GLU A 183 -9.75 6.11 12.35
N VAL A 184 -10.05 4.92 11.80
CA VAL A 184 -9.77 3.63 12.47
C VAL A 184 -8.26 3.43 12.67
N TYR A 185 -7.41 3.91 11.74
CA TYR A 185 -5.96 3.83 11.87
C TYR A 185 -5.34 4.88 12.82
N LEU A 186 -6.11 5.86 13.25
CA LEU A 186 -5.62 6.93 14.11
C LEU A 186 -5.87 6.68 15.61
N GLU A 187 -6.43 5.51 15.95
CA GLU A 187 -6.69 5.16 17.35
C GLU A 187 -6.62 3.63 17.54
N ASP A 188 -6.38 3.19 18.77
CA ASP A 188 -6.24 1.77 19.11
C ASP A 188 -7.33 1.28 20.07
N TYR A 189 -8.26 2.13 20.43
CA TYR A 189 -9.28 1.83 21.44
C TYR A 189 -10.24 0.73 20.98
N HIS A 190 -10.50 0.66 19.68
CA HIS A 190 -11.34 -0.36 19.07
C HIS A 190 -10.66 -1.74 18.97
N VAL A 191 -9.31 -1.79 19.00
CA VAL A 191 -8.56 -3.04 18.74
C VAL A 191 -8.95 -4.13 19.71
N VAL A 192 -8.93 -3.87 21.02
CA VAL A 192 -9.25 -4.89 22.04
C VAL A 192 -10.71 -5.37 21.94
N PRO A 193 -11.73 -4.49 21.84
CA PRO A 193 -13.13 -4.95 21.78
C PRO A 193 -13.56 -5.56 20.44
N PHE A 194 -12.97 -5.12 19.31
CA PHE A 194 -13.42 -5.54 17.97
C PHE A 194 -12.47 -6.53 17.29
N HIS A 195 -11.19 -6.51 17.65
CA HIS A 195 -10.16 -7.41 17.12
C HIS A 195 -9.48 -8.19 18.24
N PRO A 196 -10.18 -9.11 18.90
CA PRO A 196 -9.64 -9.79 20.09
C PRO A 196 -8.37 -10.59 19.80
N GLY A 197 -8.20 -11.10 18.59
CA GLY A 197 -6.96 -11.72 18.13
C GLY A 197 -5.80 -10.74 18.16
N LEU A 198 -5.94 -9.63 17.44
CA LEU A 198 -4.95 -8.56 17.36
C LEU A 198 -4.73 -7.90 18.73
N GLY A 199 -5.81 -7.57 19.44
CA GLY A 199 -5.73 -6.86 20.72
C GLY A 199 -5.01 -7.62 21.84
N ASN A 200 -4.91 -8.94 21.73
CA ASN A 200 -4.07 -9.73 22.65
C ASN A 200 -2.66 -9.97 22.09
N PHE A 201 -2.46 -9.79 20.80
CA PHE A 201 -1.18 -9.92 20.11
C PHE A 201 -0.39 -8.61 20.15
N VAL A 202 -1.07 -7.49 19.99
CA VAL A 202 -0.56 -6.13 20.04
C VAL A 202 -1.14 -5.43 21.27
N THR A 203 -0.35 -5.17 22.30
CA THR A 203 -0.84 -4.41 23.45
C THR A 203 -0.57 -2.93 23.25
N CYS A 204 -1.58 -2.10 23.52
CA CYS A 204 -1.46 -0.65 23.49
C CYS A 204 -0.60 -0.09 24.64
N ASP A 205 -0.04 -0.95 25.50
CA ASP A 205 0.76 -0.54 26.67
C ASP A 205 2.19 -0.10 26.32
N ASP A 206 2.68 -0.45 25.12
CA ASP A 206 4.07 -0.18 24.68
C ASP A 206 4.05 0.55 23.31
N LEU A 207 3.13 1.50 23.17
CA LEU A 207 2.98 2.33 21.99
C LEU A 207 3.84 3.58 22.08
N SER A 208 4.53 3.86 20.98
CA SER A 208 5.12 5.16 20.74
C SER A 208 4.55 5.77 19.46
N TRP A 209 4.34 7.09 19.48
CA TRP A 209 3.81 7.84 18.35
C TRP A 209 4.79 8.90 17.90
N GLN A 210 4.86 9.08 16.57
CA GLN A 210 5.47 10.25 15.99
C GLN A 210 4.50 10.85 14.97
N PHE A 211 4.38 12.17 14.96
CA PHE A 211 3.53 12.93 14.04
C PHE A 211 4.38 13.88 13.22
N GLY A 212 4.10 13.94 11.92
CA GLY A 212 4.54 14.99 11.01
C GLY A 212 3.33 15.72 10.44
N ASP A 213 3.58 16.68 9.54
CA ASP A 213 2.49 17.45 8.93
C ASP A 213 1.57 16.56 8.05
N TRP A 214 2.12 15.48 7.50
CA TRP A 214 1.45 14.61 6.55
C TRP A 214 1.46 13.13 6.93
N TYR A 215 1.96 12.78 8.09
CA TYR A 215 2.01 11.39 8.53
C TYR A 215 1.82 11.24 10.04
N SER A 216 1.37 10.08 10.40
CA SER A 216 1.52 9.55 11.76
C SER A 216 2.17 8.18 11.68
N VAL A 217 3.05 7.85 12.60
CA VAL A 217 3.62 6.52 12.71
C VAL A 217 3.53 6.04 14.15
N GLN A 218 3.08 4.79 14.29
CA GLN A 218 2.98 4.07 15.54
C GLN A 218 4.02 2.96 15.55
N GLN A 219 4.72 2.80 16.66
CA GLN A 219 5.58 1.64 16.93
C GLN A 219 5.00 0.87 18.11
N VAL A 220 4.82 -0.42 17.92
CA VAL A 220 4.26 -1.32 18.91
C VAL A 220 5.36 -2.26 19.41
N GLY A 221 5.44 -2.46 20.73
CA GLY A 221 6.45 -3.29 21.36
C GLY A 221 6.22 -4.80 21.14
N ILE A 222 7.26 -5.59 21.45
CA ILE A 222 7.29 -7.05 21.23
C ILE A 222 6.62 -7.83 22.37
N THR A 223 6.43 -7.24 23.53
CA THR A 223 5.96 -7.95 24.75
C THR A 223 4.61 -8.63 24.56
N SER A 224 3.83 -8.14 23.61
CA SER A 224 2.50 -8.64 23.25
C SER A 224 2.48 -9.87 22.36
N LEU A 225 3.57 -10.18 21.67
CA LEU A 225 3.67 -11.39 20.83
C LEU A 225 3.50 -12.72 21.62
N ALA A 226 3.45 -12.67 22.94
CA ALA A 226 3.36 -13.84 23.80
C ALA A 226 1.94 -14.33 24.10
N ARG A 227 0.88 -13.64 23.69
CA ARG A 227 -0.50 -13.95 24.09
C ARG A 227 -1.52 -13.78 22.95
N PRO A 228 -1.55 -14.72 21.99
CA PRO A 228 -2.54 -14.67 20.92
C PRO A 228 -3.97 -14.80 21.48
N GLY A 229 -4.87 -13.95 21.00
CA GLY A 229 -6.26 -13.88 21.49
C GLY A 229 -7.22 -14.83 20.78
N SER A 230 -6.81 -15.43 19.66
CA SER A 230 -7.62 -16.38 18.89
C SER A 230 -6.76 -17.55 18.40
N ALA A 231 -7.42 -18.62 17.93
CA ALA A 231 -6.71 -19.75 17.33
C ALA A 231 -5.99 -19.38 16.03
N THR A 232 -6.54 -18.45 15.26
CA THR A 232 -5.97 -17.92 14.02
C THR A 232 -4.65 -17.19 14.32
N TYR A 233 -4.69 -16.25 15.28
CA TYR A 233 -3.50 -15.53 15.72
C TYR A 233 -2.48 -16.42 16.42
N ALA A 234 -2.93 -17.48 17.14
CA ALA A 234 -2.04 -18.47 17.73
C ALA A 234 -1.24 -19.23 16.67
N ARG A 235 -1.87 -19.56 15.54
CA ARG A 235 -1.21 -20.22 14.40
C ARG A 235 -0.17 -19.30 13.76
N TRP A 236 -0.52 -18.04 13.51
CA TRP A 236 0.42 -17.06 12.97
C TRP A 236 1.58 -16.81 13.94
N HIS A 237 1.29 -16.60 15.23
CA HIS A 237 2.31 -16.42 16.26
C HIS A 237 3.29 -17.60 16.31
N GLN A 238 2.79 -18.83 16.22
CA GLN A 238 3.66 -20.01 16.17
C GLN A 238 4.55 -20.00 14.92
N ALA A 239 3.99 -19.66 13.75
CA ALA A 239 4.74 -19.55 12.52
C ALA A 239 5.86 -18.49 12.60
N VAL A 240 5.57 -17.33 13.24
CA VAL A 240 6.58 -16.29 13.52
C VAL A 240 7.68 -16.82 14.44
N LEU A 241 7.33 -17.52 15.53
CA LEU A 241 8.32 -18.10 16.45
C LEU A 241 9.19 -19.17 15.79
N ASP A 242 8.59 -20.02 14.98
CA ASP A 242 9.30 -21.09 14.27
C ASP A 242 10.29 -20.51 13.25
N TYR A 243 9.90 -19.44 12.55
CA TYR A 243 10.77 -18.75 11.60
C TYR A 243 11.94 -18.02 12.29
N TYR A 244 11.67 -17.30 13.38
CA TYR A 244 12.72 -16.59 14.13
C TYR A 244 13.61 -17.51 14.97
N GLY A 245 13.11 -18.69 15.34
CA GLY A 245 13.77 -19.58 16.30
C GLY A 245 13.91 -18.89 17.67
N GLU A 246 15.15 -18.80 18.19
CA GLU A 246 15.42 -18.14 19.47
C GLU A 246 15.52 -16.60 19.38
N LYS A 247 15.53 -16.04 18.16
CA LYS A 247 15.61 -14.59 17.96
C LYS A 247 14.22 -13.98 18.09
N LYS A 248 14.15 -12.82 18.75
CA LYS A 248 12.91 -12.03 18.76
C LYS A 248 12.95 -11.00 17.64
N PRO A 249 11.80 -10.68 17.01
CA PRO A 249 11.71 -9.55 16.08
C PRO A 249 12.07 -8.24 16.79
N ALA A 250 12.58 -7.25 16.05
CA ALA A 250 12.95 -5.95 16.58
C ALA A 250 11.74 -5.15 17.07
N HIS A 251 10.60 -5.30 16.39
CA HIS A 251 9.33 -4.62 16.68
C HIS A 251 8.16 -5.61 16.61
N GLY A 252 7.08 -5.29 17.31
CA GLY A 252 5.80 -5.98 17.18
C GLY A 252 5.09 -5.58 15.91
N ALA A 253 4.99 -4.27 15.67
CA ALA A 253 4.49 -3.68 14.43
C ALA A 253 4.95 -2.22 14.28
N ILE A 254 5.00 -1.75 13.04
CA ILE A 254 5.12 -0.33 12.69
C ILE A 254 3.95 -0.02 11.77
N TRP A 255 3.13 0.98 12.14
CA TRP A 255 1.98 1.42 11.37
C TRP A 255 2.18 2.87 10.95
N LEU A 256 2.43 3.09 9.67
CA LEU A 256 2.54 4.40 9.07
C LEU A 256 1.24 4.74 8.34
N THR A 257 0.60 5.83 8.73
CA THR A 257 -0.42 6.49 7.92
C THR A 257 0.21 7.68 7.24
N TYR A 258 0.34 7.64 5.91
CA TYR A 258 0.80 8.76 5.11
C TYR A 258 -0.41 9.38 4.39
N TYR A 259 -0.77 10.57 4.87
CA TYR A 259 -2.01 11.24 4.46
C TYR A 259 -1.96 11.75 3.01
N PRO A 260 -3.04 11.58 2.22
CA PRO A 260 -4.40 11.30 2.68
C PRO A 260 -4.76 9.80 2.72
N ASN A 261 -4.04 8.89 2.07
CA ASN A 261 -4.66 7.63 1.67
C ASN A 261 -3.75 6.40 1.67
N ILE A 262 -2.57 6.47 2.28
CA ILE A 262 -1.62 5.37 2.26
C ILE A 262 -1.37 4.91 3.69
N MET A 263 -1.58 3.61 3.94
CA MET A 263 -1.21 2.95 5.18
C MET A 263 -0.15 1.91 4.86
N VAL A 264 0.97 1.96 5.59
CA VAL A 264 2.06 0.98 5.50
C VAL A 264 2.13 0.27 6.84
N GLU A 265 1.87 -1.02 6.83
CA GLU A 265 1.88 -1.86 8.01
C GLU A 265 3.04 -2.84 7.91
N TRP A 266 3.96 -2.75 8.82
CA TRP A 266 5.07 -3.68 8.92
C TRP A 266 4.96 -4.49 10.20
N TYR A 267 4.61 -5.75 10.04
CA TYR A 267 4.64 -6.76 11.09
C TYR A 267 5.90 -7.62 10.95
N PRO A 268 6.20 -8.46 11.93
CA PRO A 268 7.30 -9.42 11.76
C PRO A 268 7.13 -10.24 10.48
N HIS A 269 8.06 -10.04 9.54
CA HIS A 269 8.13 -10.74 8.24
C HIS A 269 6.94 -10.55 7.29
N VAL A 270 6.19 -9.47 7.41
CA VAL A 270 5.22 -9.07 6.40
C VAL A 270 5.18 -7.56 6.27
N LEU A 271 5.10 -7.09 5.05
CA LEU A 271 4.78 -5.71 4.70
C LEU A 271 3.42 -5.71 4.03
N VAL A 272 2.51 -4.91 4.54
CA VAL A 272 1.22 -4.64 3.93
C VAL A 272 1.14 -3.17 3.55
N VAL A 273 0.73 -2.88 2.33
CA VAL A 273 0.47 -1.50 1.88
C VAL A 273 -0.98 -1.40 1.45
N SER A 274 -1.76 -0.61 2.18
CA SER A 274 -3.15 -0.30 1.84
C SER A 274 -3.23 1.09 1.21
N THR A 275 -3.94 1.20 0.08
CA THR A 275 -4.16 2.47 -0.60
C THR A 275 -5.65 2.69 -0.82
N LEU A 276 -6.17 3.77 -0.23
CA LEU A 276 -7.56 4.16 -0.40
C LEU A 276 -7.73 5.00 -1.65
N MET A 277 -8.64 4.59 -2.52
CA MET A 277 -9.03 5.28 -3.73
C MET A 277 -10.53 5.63 -3.64
N PRO A 278 -10.89 6.83 -3.15
CA PRO A 278 -12.29 7.21 -3.06
C PRO A 278 -12.88 7.38 -4.46
N THR A 279 -13.94 6.62 -4.73
CA THR A 279 -14.65 6.65 -6.02
C THR A 279 -15.91 7.49 -5.95
N ASP A 280 -16.52 7.57 -4.77
CA ASP A 280 -17.70 8.39 -4.48
C ASP A 280 -17.66 8.85 -3.01
N VAL A 281 -18.58 9.71 -2.63
CA VAL A 281 -18.68 10.24 -1.26
C VAL A 281 -18.84 9.13 -0.21
N ASP A 282 -19.48 8.02 -0.58
CA ASP A 282 -19.76 6.86 0.28
C ASP A 282 -19.12 5.55 -0.24
N ARG A 283 -18.17 5.65 -1.17
CA ARG A 283 -17.50 4.49 -1.77
C ARG A 283 -16.00 4.69 -1.89
N THR A 284 -15.29 3.69 -1.46
CA THR A 284 -13.83 3.67 -1.51
C THR A 284 -13.35 2.31 -2.00
N THR A 285 -12.43 2.30 -2.97
CA THR A 285 -11.67 1.10 -3.30
C THR A 285 -10.43 1.07 -2.42
N ASN A 286 -10.23 -0.01 -1.67
CA ASN A 286 -8.99 -0.26 -0.95
C ASN A 286 -8.16 -1.29 -1.73
N VAL A 287 -6.96 -0.89 -2.15
CA VAL A 287 -5.97 -1.76 -2.79
C VAL A 287 -4.97 -2.17 -1.74
N VAL A 288 -4.85 -3.46 -1.47
CA VAL A 288 -3.99 -4.02 -0.42
C VAL A 288 -2.93 -4.90 -1.06
N GLU A 289 -1.68 -4.57 -0.81
CA GLU A 289 -0.50 -5.25 -1.34
C GLU A 289 0.19 -6.01 -0.20
N PHE A 290 0.54 -7.29 -0.42
CA PHE A 290 1.21 -8.13 0.56
C PHE A 290 2.58 -8.55 0.06
N TYR A 291 3.60 -8.26 0.87
CA TYR A 291 4.99 -8.60 0.58
C TYR A 291 5.59 -9.37 1.74
N TYR A 292 6.38 -10.38 1.44
CA TYR A 292 7.10 -11.20 2.41
C TYR A 292 8.57 -11.32 2.00
N PRO A 293 9.48 -11.60 2.93
CA PRO A 293 10.81 -12.07 2.60
C PRO A 293 10.78 -13.21 1.58
N GLU A 294 11.75 -13.23 0.68
CA GLU A 294 11.82 -14.17 -0.45
C GLU A 294 11.77 -15.64 0.01
N ASP A 295 12.48 -15.98 1.08
CA ASP A 295 12.50 -17.33 1.66
C ASP A 295 11.13 -17.75 2.21
N ILE A 296 10.35 -16.82 2.77
CA ILE A 296 8.96 -17.10 3.19
C ILE A 296 8.07 -17.38 1.97
N VAL A 297 8.14 -16.54 0.94
CA VAL A 297 7.32 -16.74 -0.27
C VAL A 297 7.64 -18.09 -0.95
N GLU A 298 8.91 -18.48 -0.99
CA GLU A 298 9.35 -19.66 -1.73
C GLU A 298 9.22 -20.96 -0.94
N PHE A 299 9.40 -20.93 0.39
CA PHE A 299 9.55 -22.14 1.19
C PHE A 299 8.58 -22.28 2.37
N GLU A 300 7.94 -21.18 2.81
CA GLU A 300 7.13 -21.14 4.04
C GLU A 300 5.67 -20.80 3.72
N ARG A 301 5.03 -21.56 2.83
CA ARG A 301 3.65 -21.30 2.42
C ARG A 301 2.66 -21.31 3.60
N GLU A 302 2.89 -22.16 4.59
CA GLU A 302 2.06 -22.22 5.81
C GLU A 302 2.15 -20.93 6.63
N PHE A 303 3.29 -20.25 6.63
CA PHE A 303 3.44 -18.93 7.25
C PHE A 303 2.52 -17.91 6.56
N VAL A 304 2.61 -17.83 5.22
CA VAL A 304 1.81 -16.91 4.41
C VAL A 304 0.32 -17.14 4.66
N GLU A 305 -0.14 -18.40 4.66
CA GLU A 305 -1.54 -18.74 4.91
C GLU A 305 -1.98 -18.41 6.34
N ALA A 306 -1.12 -18.59 7.34
CA ALA A 306 -1.43 -18.25 8.72
C ALA A 306 -1.55 -16.74 8.91
N GLU A 307 -0.66 -15.96 8.29
CA GLU A 307 -0.72 -14.51 8.31
C GLU A 307 -1.97 -13.98 7.59
N GLN A 308 -2.26 -14.50 6.39
CA GLN A 308 -3.46 -14.13 5.64
C GLN A 308 -4.75 -14.36 6.44
N ALA A 309 -4.82 -15.49 7.15
CA ALA A 309 -5.96 -15.78 8.00
C ALA A 309 -6.06 -14.80 9.18
N ALA A 310 -4.94 -14.43 9.81
CA ALA A 310 -4.89 -13.45 10.89
C ALA A 310 -5.29 -12.04 10.39
N TYR A 311 -4.79 -11.63 9.22
CA TYR A 311 -5.17 -10.37 8.58
C TYR A 311 -6.67 -10.31 8.30
N MET A 312 -7.23 -11.36 7.69
CA MET A 312 -8.66 -11.43 7.39
C MET A 312 -9.53 -11.39 8.64
N GLU A 313 -9.11 -11.99 9.76
CA GLU A 313 -9.83 -11.89 11.05
C GLU A 313 -9.88 -10.44 11.57
N THR A 314 -8.88 -9.63 11.22
CA THR A 314 -8.81 -8.22 11.62
C THR A 314 -9.55 -7.30 10.64
N ALA A 315 -9.53 -7.62 9.34
CA ALA A 315 -10.06 -6.75 8.28
C ALA A 315 -11.59 -6.86 8.08
N ILE A 316 -12.24 -7.91 8.62
CA ILE A 316 -13.68 -8.18 8.54
C ILE A 316 -14.36 -7.84 9.86
#